data_8be417d6b93ec1bb8429e301ec7f12a4
#
_entry.id   8be417d6b93ec1bb8429e301ec7f12a4
#
_cell.length_a   1.000
_cell.length_b   1.000
_cell.length_c   1.000
_cell.angle_alpha   90.00
_cell.angle_beta   90.00
_cell.angle_gamma   90.00
#
_symmetry.space_group_name_H-M   'P 1'
#
loop_
_entity.id
_entity.type
_entity.pdbx_description
1 polymer ?
#
loop_
_entity_poly.entity_id
_entity_poly.type
_entity_poly.pdbx_seq_one_letter_code
_entity_poly.pdbx_strand_id
1 'polypeptide(L)'
;LSELTPYRKERNEKGETVLESVPTILFTKGGAPWLEALAASGADAIGIDWTMNLATARKRVGPTCVLQGNLDPMALLTSPEQVREQAIRTLDSYGAANTGRGHVFNLGHGISQFTPPEHVSVLVETVHEHSRKLRRSPFA
;
A
#
# COMPACT_ATOMS: atom_id res chain seq x y z
N LEU A 1 -13.36 -15.82 6.11
CA LEU A 1 -11.99 -15.39 6.52
C LEU A 1 -11.54 -16.04 7.84
N SER A 2 -12.47 -16.52 8.66
CA SER A 2 -12.15 -17.22 9.92
C SER A 2 -11.39 -18.55 9.76
N GLU A 3 -11.32 -19.10 8.55
CA GLU A 3 -10.61 -20.35 8.27
C GLU A 3 -9.19 -20.17 7.72
N LEU A 4 -8.83 -18.94 7.32
CA LEU A 4 -7.46 -18.60 6.95
C LEU A 4 -6.72 -18.18 8.22
N THR A 5 -6.05 -19.13 8.87
CA THR A 5 -5.22 -18.84 10.05
C THR A 5 -3.86 -18.27 9.59
N PRO A 6 -3.63 -16.96 9.71
CA PRO A 6 -2.38 -16.33 9.31
C PRO A 6 -1.32 -16.53 10.39
N TYR A 7 -1.14 -17.76 10.85
CA TYR A 7 -0.14 -18.09 11.87
C TYR A 7 0.96 -18.92 11.26
N ARG A 8 2.20 -18.53 11.51
CA ARG A 8 3.35 -19.39 11.28
C ARG A 8 3.85 -19.94 12.61
N LYS A 9 4.36 -21.16 12.56
CA LYS A 9 5.02 -21.78 13.71
C LYS A 9 6.48 -21.33 13.73
N GLU A 10 6.89 -20.64 14.77
CA GLU A 10 8.29 -20.31 15.02
C GLU A 10 8.75 -20.94 16.34
N ARG A 11 10.05 -21.12 16.48
CA ARG A 11 10.66 -21.49 17.78
C ARG A 11 11.22 -20.24 18.43
N ASN A 12 10.82 -20.00 19.67
CA ASN A 12 11.40 -18.94 20.48
C ASN A 12 12.82 -19.32 20.95
N GLU A 13 13.50 -18.42 21.62
CA GLU A 13 14.84 -18.64 22.17
C GLU A 13 14.92 -19.82 23.17
N LYS A 14 13.80 -20.23 23.74
CA LYS A 14 13.68 -21.39 24.65
C LYS A 14 13.40 -22.71 23.91
N GLY A 15 13.28 -22.67 22.57
CA GLY A 15 12.99 -23.83 21.74
C GLY A 15 11.53 -24.27 21.74
N GLU A 16 10.62 -23.48 22.34
CA GLU A 16 9.19 -23.72 22.35
C GLU A 16 8.57 -23.27 21.02
N THR A 17 7.60 -24.01 20.51
CA THR A 17 6.84 -23.62 19.33
C THR A 17 5.81 -22.55 19.71
N VAL A 18 5.98 -21.36 19.15
CA VAL A 18 5.01 -20.25 19.29
C VAL A 18 4.29 -20.04 17.97
N LEU A 19 3.03 -19.64 18.05
CA LEU A 19 2.24 -19.23 16.89
C LEU A 19 2.37 -17.72 16.76
N GLU A 20 3.04 -17.26 15.71
CA GLU A 20 3.08 -15.84 15.36
C GLU A 20 2.00 -15.51 14.35
N SER A 21 1.32 -14.39 14.57
CA SER A 21 0.39 -13.81 13.60
C SER A 21 1.20 -13.27 12.40
N VAL A 22 0.83 -13.72 11.21
CA VAL A 22 1.40 -13.17 9.96
C VAL A 22 0.49 -12.03 9.50
N PRO A 23 1.02 -10.81 9.29
CA PRO A 23 0.22 -9.70 8.77
C PRO A 23 -0.46 -10.06 7.44
N THR A 24 -1.71 -9.68 7.31
CA THR A 24 -2.55 -10.00 6.16
C THR A 24 -2.93 -8.74 5.39
N ILE A 25 -2.91 -8.83 4.06
CA ILE A 25 -3.37 -7.77 3.16
C ILE A 25 -4.53 -8.32 2.36
N LEU A 26 -5.68 -7.66 2.44
CA LEU A 26 -6.87 -8.00 1.68
C LEU A 26 -7.00 -7.05 0.49
N PHE A 27 -7.05 -7.61 -0.72
CA PHE A 27 -7.22 -6.84 -1.96
C PHE A 27 -8.38 -7.38 -2.78
N THR A 28 -9.18 -6.46 -3.34
CA THR A 28 -10.13 -6.78 -4.39
C THR A 28 -10.20 -5.66 -5.41
N LYS A 29 -10.11 -6.01 -6.69
CA LYS A 29 -10.32 -5.06 -7.78
C LYS A 29 -11.76 -4.56 -7.75
N GLY A 30 -11.95 -3.24 -7.87
CA GLY A 30 -13.28 -2.63 -7.77
C GLY A 30 -13.87 -2.65 -6.35
N GLY A 31 -13.03 -2.81 -5.31
CA GLY A 31 -13.45 -2.90 -3.91
C GLY A 31 -13.97 -1.63 -3.27
N ALA A 32 -13.90 -0.50 -3.97
CA ALA A 32 -14.30 0.80 -3.45
C ALA A 32 -15.71 0.86 -2.81
N PRO A 33 -16.75 0.20 -3.36
CA PRO A 33 -18.07 0.17 -2.73
C PRO A 33 -18.11 -0.50 -1.36
N TRP A 34 -17.20 -1.45 -1.10
CA TRP A 34 -17.17 -2.26 0.13
C TRP A 34 -15.99 -1.92 1.05
N LEU A 35 -15.41 -0.76 0.88
CA LEU A 35 -14.16 -0.39 1.55
C LEU A 35 -14.24 -0.49 3.08
N GLU A 36 -15.34 -0.04 3.66
CA GLU A 36 -15.57 -0.10 5.11
C GLU A 36 -15.74 -1.55 5.60
N ALA A 37 -16.42 -2.39 4.82
CA ALA A 37 -16.56 -3.81 5.14
C ALA A 37 -15.22 -4.55 5.04
N LEU A 38 -14.39 -4.20 4.05
CA LEU A 38 -13.03 -4.71 3.93
C LEU A 38 -12.17 -4.29 5.14
N ALA A 39 -12.28 -3.02 5.57
CA ALA A 39 -11.59 -2.52 6.76
C ALA A 39 -12.02 -3.22 8.05
N ALA A 40 -13.30 -3.58 8.13
CA ALA A 40 -13.86 -4.30 9.27
C ALA A 40 -13.59 -5.81 9.26
N SER A 41 -12.97 -6.35 8.21
CA SER A 41 -12.71 -7.79 8.07
C SER A 41 -11.67 -8.36 9.03
N GLY A 42 -10.90 -7.49 9.71
CA GLY A 42 -9.79 -7.88 10.57
C GLY A 42 -8.44 -8.03 9.86
N ALA A 43 -8.35 -7.72 8.56
CA ALA A 43 -7.07 -7.66 7.86
C ALA A 43 -6.22 -6.47 8.37
N ASP A 44 -4.90 -6.65 8.42
CA ASP A 44 -3.96 -5.61 8.88
C ASP A 44 -3.85 -4.47 7.87
N ALA A 45 -3.99 -4.78 6.58
CA ALA A 45 -3.96 -3.82 5.50
C ALA A 45 -5.03 -4.11 4.45
N ILE A 46 -5.44 -3.06 3.75
CA ILE A 46 -6.36 -3.15 2.61
C ILE A 46 -5.67 -2.60 1.37
N GLY A 47 -5.66 -3.41 0.33
CA GLY A 47 -5.22 -3.00 -1.00
C GLY A 47 -6.30 -2.18 -1.70
N ILE A 48 -5.91 -1.02 -2.18
CA ILE A 48 -6.76 -0.07 -2.91
C ILE A 48 -6.36 -0.14 -4.38
N ASP A 49 -7.33 -0.31 -5.26
CA ASP A 49 -7.06 -0.23 -6.69
C ASP A 49 -6.87 1.22 -7.16
N TRP A 50 -6.38 1.39 -8.39
CA TRP A 50 -6.04 2.71 -8.94
C TRP A 50 -7.25 3.64 -9.17
N THR A 51 -8.48 3.11 -9.12
CA THR A 51 -9.71 3.89 -9.38
C THR A 51 -10.13 4.77 -8.20
N MET A 52 -9.51 4.59 -7.03
CA MET A 52 -9.82 5.36 -5.84
C MET A 52 -8.62 6.19 -5.35
N ASN A 53 -8.88 7.43 -4.94
CA ASN A 53 -7.87 8.26 -4.31
C ASN A 53 -7.58 7.80 -2.87
N LEU A 54 -6.28 7.68 -2.49
CA LEU A 54 -5.87 7.19 -1.17
C LEU A 54 -6.33 8.11 -0.02
N ALA A 55 -6.37 9.43 -0.22
CA ALA A 55 -6.89 10.34 0.80
C ALA A 55 -8.38 10.11 1.05
N THR A 56 -9.15 9.84 -0.01
CA THR A 56 -10.56 9.48 0.10
C THR A 56 -10.74 8.14 0.80
N ALA A 57 -9.95 7.13 0.43
CA ALA A 57 -9.96 5.83 1.10
C ALA A 57 -9.66 5.99 2.60
N ARG A 58 -8.61 6.75 2.95
CA ARG A 58 -8.24 7.01 4.35
C ARG A 58 -9.35 7.69 5.15
N LYS A 59 -10.04 8.67 4.56
CA LYS A 59 -11.17 9.34 5.21
C LYS A 59 -12.32 8.37 5.51
N ARG A 60 -12.57 7.41 4.60
CA ARG A 60 -13.65 6.44 4.75
C ARG A 60 -13.35 5.37 5.80
N VAL A 61 -12.14 4.84 5.82
CA VAL A 61 -11.78 3.75 6.76
C VAL A 61 -11.17 4.24 8.07
N GLY A 62 -10.83 5.52 8.17
CA GLY A 62 -10.16 6.06 9.36
C GLY A 62 -8.79 5.41 9.60
N PRO A 63 -8.26 5.47 10.83
CA PRO A 63 -6.93 4.94 11.18
C PRO A 63 -6.95 3.43 11.52
N THR A 64 -7.98 2.68 11.15
CA THR A 64 -8.19 1.29 11.60
C THR A 64 -7.23 0.29 10.97
N CYS A 65 -6.82 0.51 9.72
CA CYS A 65 -5.94 -0.40 8.99
C CYS A 65 -4.90 0.35 8.15
N VAL A 66 -3.85 -0.36 7.76
CA VAL A 66 -2.88 0.12 6.77
C VAL A 66 -3.53 0.15 5.39
N LEU A 67 -3.19 1.13 4.55
CA LEU A 67 -3.57 1.13 3.14
C LEU A 67 -2.40 0.72 2.28
N GLN A 68 -2.67 -0.15 1.31
CA GLN A 68 -1.73 -0.50 0.25
C GLN A 68 -2.25 0.03 -1.08
N GLY A 69 -1.40 0.67 -1.84
CA GLY A 69 -1.79 1.16 -3.16
C GLY A 69 -1.02 2.40 -3.59
N ASN A 70 -1.40 3.01 -4.67
CA ASN A 70 -2.34 2.50 -5.69
C ASN A 70 -2.09 3.20 -7.04
N LEU A 71 -0.81 3.32 -7.40
CA LEU A 71 -0.45 3.93 -8.70
C LEU A 71 -1.13 3.19 -9.86
N ASP A 72 -1.70 3.92 -10.81
CA ASP A 72 -2.18 3.35 -12.06
C ASP A 72 -1.01 2.70 -12.80
N PRO A 73 -1.07 1.37 -13.09
CA PRO A 73 -0.01 0.69 -13.81
C PRO A 73 0.28 1.28 -15.19
N MET A 74 -0.71 1.92 -15.81
CA MET A 74 -0.54 2.56 -17.13
C MET A 74 0.41 3.76 -17.07
N ALA A 75 0.61 4.37 -15.89
CA ALA A 75 1.62 5.40 -15.70
C ALA A 75 3.03 4.92 -16.09
N LEU A 76 3.33 3.64 -15.91
CA LEU A 76 4.63 3.06 -16.25
C LEU A 76 4.88 2.91 -17.77
N LEU A 77 3.86 3.11 -18.58
CA LEU A 77 3.98 3.13 -20.04
C LEU A 77 4.22 4.55 -20.60
N THR A 78 4.31 5.55 -19.74
CA THR A 78 4.58 6.94 -20.09
C THR A 78 6.08 7.27 -20.02
N SER A 79 6.45 8.55 -19.97
CA SER A 79 7.86 8.93 -19.79
C SER A 79 8.33 8.76 -18.34
N PRO A 80 9.66 8.65 -18.11
CA PRO A 80 10.24 8.61 -16.76
C PRO A 80 9.81 9.79 -15.87
N GLU A 81 9.66 10.98 -16.46
CA GLU A 81 9.21 12.19 -15.75
C GLU A 81 7.77 12.05 -15.28
N GLN A 82 6.89 11.50 -16.12
CA GLN A 82 5.50 11.24 -15.77
C GLN A 82 5.39 10.14 -14.69
N VAL A 83 6.22 9.10 -14.77
CA VAL A 83 6.30 8.07 -13.72
C VAL A 83 6.64 8.71 -12.37
N ARG A 84 7.65 9.61 -12.33
CA ARG A 84 8.00 10.34 -11.10
C ARG A 84 6.83 11.17 -10.58
N GLU A 85 6.23 11.97 -11.45
CA GLU A 85 5.13 12.85 -11.07
C GLU A 85 3.96 12.08 -10.49
N GLN A 86 3.54 11.00 -11.14
CA GLN A 86 2.42 10.17 -10.68
C GLN A 86 2.74 9.43 -9.38
N ALA A 87 3.98 8.95 -9.20
CA ALA A 87 4.41 8.35 -7.95
C ALA A 87 4.36 9.34 -6.77
N ILE A 88 4.86 10.56 -6.99
CA ILE A 88 4.82 11.64 -5.99
C ILE A 88 3.38 11.99 -5.64
N ARG A 89 2.50 12.18 -6.63
CA ARG A 89 1.07 12.46 -6.41
C ARG A 89 0.38 11.36 -5.59
N THR A 90 0.71 10.11 -5.85
CA THR A 90 0.15 8.97 -5.10
C THR A 90 0.60 9.01 -3.64
N LEU A 91 1.89 9.26 -3.40
CA LEU A 91 2.43 9.40 -2.03
C LEU A 91 1.83 10.59 -1.29
N ASP A 92 1.75 11.75 -1.94
CA ASP A 92 1.18 12.97 -1.37
C ASP A 92 -0.33 12.82 -1.10
N SER A 93 -1.04 12.07 -1.95
CA SER A 93 -2.45 11.75 -1.75
C SER A 93 -2.69 10.93 -0.48
N TYR A 94 -1.79 10.01 -0.13
CA TYR A 94 -1.86 9.33 1.16
C TYR A 94 -1.63 10.30 2.32
N GLY A 95 -0.76 11.27 2.12
CA GLY A 95 -0.35 12.25 3.12
C GLY A 95 0.80 11.77 4.01
N ALA A 96 1.24 12.68 4.86
CA ALA A 96 2.37 12.43 5.73
C ALA A 96 2.06 11.42 6.83
N ALA A 97 3.11 10.86 7.42
CA ALA A 97 3.11 9.84 8.45
C ALA A 97 2.27 10.14 9.71
N ASN A 98 1.71 11.32 9.84
CA ASN A 98 0.88 11.77 10.96
C ASN A 98 -0.51 11.14 11.04
N THR A 99 -0.89 10.32 10.06
CA THR A 99 -2.18 9.64 10.05
C THR A 99 -2.21 8.35 10.90
N GLY A 100 -1.12 8.04 11.59
CA GLY A 100 -1.05 6.98 12.61
C GLY A 100 -0.88 5.55 12.09
N ARG A 101 -1.10 5.29 10.79
CA ARG A 101 -0.92 3.97 10.15
C ARG A 101 -0.05 4.08 8.91
N GLY A 102 0.69 3.01 8.62
CA GLY A 102 1.61 2.97 7.49
C GLY A 102 0.93 2.94 6.12
N HIS A 103 1.72 3.20 5.09
CA HIS A 103 1.37 3.06 3.69
C HIS A 103 2.29 2.04 3.03
N VAL A 104 1.73 1.06 2.35
CA VAL A 104 2.47 0.14 1.48
C VAL A 104 2.26 0.61 0.05
N PHE A 105 3.27 1.23 -0.55
CA PHE A 105 3.17 1.67 -1.93
C PHE A 105 3.23 0.49 -2.89
N ASN A 106 2.28 0.41 -3.81
CA ASN A 106 2.32 -0.51 -4.94
C ASN A 106 1.51 0.06 -6.13
N LEU A 107 1.41 -0.74 -7.21
CA LEU A 107 0.48 -0.48 -8.29
C LEU A 107 -0.94 -0.90 -7.89
N GLY A 108 -1.95 -0.21 -8.40
CA GLY A 108 -3.36 -0.50 -8.10
C GLY A 108 -3.88 -1.83 -8.70
N HIS A 109 -3.11 -2.48 -9.56
CA HIS A 109 -3.25 -3.86 -10.04
C HIS A 109 -1.97 -4.32 -10.76
N GLY A 110 -2.01 -5.47 -11.45
CA GLY A 110 -0.84 -6.06 -12.11
C GLY A 110 -0.18 -5.13 -13.15
N ILE A 111 1.14 -5.22 -13.23
CA ILE A 111 1.95 -4.46 -14.20
C ILE A 111 1.72 -4.96 -15.62
N SER A 112 1.78 -4.07 -16.60
CA SER A 112 1.76 -4.46 -18.02
C SER A 112 3.05 -5.17 -18.43
N GLN A 113 2.95 -6.22 -19.22
CA GLN A 113 4.12 -6.91 -19.82
C GLN A 113 4.97 -6.01 -20.73
N PHE A 114 4.41 -4.90 -21.19
CA PHE A 114 5.09 -3.92 -22.06
C PHE A 114 5.76 -2.80 -21.28
N THR A 115 5.75 -2.86 -19.95
CA THR A 115 6.41 -1.86 -19.11
C THR A 115 7.92 -1.95 -19.28
N PRO A 116 8.61 -0.84 -19.66
CA PRO A 116 10.07 -0.81 -19.67
C PRO A 116 10.63 -1.03 -18.25
N PRO A 117 11.57 -1.97 -18.05
CA PRO A 117 12.15 -2.23 -16.72
C PRO A 117 12.77 -0.99 -16.07
N GLU A 118 13.36 -0.09 -16.86
CA GLU A 118 13.95 1.16 -16.40
C GLU A 118 12.91 2.11 -15.80
N HIS A 119 11.66 2.08 -16.24
CA HIS A 119 10.58 2.87 -15.64
C HIS A 119 10.21 2.33 -14.24
N VAL A 120 10.36 1.03 -14.03
CA VAL A 120 10.19 0.44 -12.69
C VAL A 120 11.30 0.92 -11.75
N SER A 121 12.54 1.00 -12.24
CA SER A 121 13.66 1.56 -11.47
C SER A 121 13.38 3.01 -11.06
N VAL A 122 12.95 3.83 -12.00
CA VAL A 122 12.55 5.23 -11.75
C VAL A 122 11.43 5.31 -10.69
N LEU A 123 10.43 4.43 -10.78
CA LEU A 123 9.37 4.36 -9.78
C LEU A 123 9.91 4.06 -8.39
N VAL A 124 10.69 2.99 -8.24
CA VAL A 124 11.25 2.55 -6.95
C VAL A 124 12.11 3.64 -6.32
N GLU A 125 13.02 4.24 -7.09
CA GLU A 125 13.87 5.33 -6.63
C GLU A 125 13.03 6.52 -6.15
N THR A 126 12.05 6.94 -6.94
CA THR A 126 11.15 8.06 -6.61
C THR A 126 10.38 7.80 -5.32
N VAL A 127 9.82 6.60 -5.16
CA VAL A 127 9.09 6.22 -3.95
C VAL A 127 10.00 6.27 -2.72
N HIS A 128 11.22 5.74 -2.82
CA HIS A 128 12.18 5.76 -1.72
C HIS A 128 12.60 7.18 -1.35
N GLU A 129 12.94 8.00 -2.33
CA GLU A 129 13.39 9.37 -2.09
C GLU A 129 12.29 10.23 -1.48
N HIS A 130 11.10 10.24 -2.11
CA HIS A 130 10.01 11.11 -1.71
C HIS A 130 9.40 10.68 -0.35
N SER A 131 9.23 9.38 -0.12
CA SER A 131 8.73 8.89 1.17
C SER A 131 9.66 9.18 2.34
N ARG A 132 11.00 9.23 2.11
CA ARG A 132 11.96 9.67 3.13
C ARG A 132 11.81 11.15 3.43
N LYS A 133 11.55 12.00 2.43
CA LYS A 133 11.31 13.43 2.62
C LYS A 133 10.04 13.66 3.44
N LEU A 134 8.94 13.00 3.08
CA LEU A 134 7.67 13.08 3.80
C LEU A 134 7.82 12.69 5.29
N ARG A 135 8.58 11.61 5.58
CA ARG A 135 8.80 11.15 6.96
C ARG A 135 9.70 12.05 7.80
N ARG A 136 10.55 12.88 7.18
CA ARG A 136 11.47 13.79 7.86
C ARG A 136 10.89 15.17 8.07
N SER A 137 9.78 15.51 7.44
CA SER A 137 9.14 16.81 7.59
C SER A 137 8.46 16.90 8.96
N PRO A 138 8.87 17.83 9.86
CA PRO A 138 8.26 18.00 11.17
C PRO A 138 6.86 18.62 11.10
N PHE A 139 6.42 19.04 9.92
CA PHE A 139 5.14 19.71 9.67
C PHE A 139 4.23 18.93 8.72
N ALA A 140 4.51 17.65 8.49
CA ALA A 140 3.73 16.81 7.62
C ALA A 140 2.66 16.06 8.43
#